data_9d79e8a199f31676407a53649d7a3496
#
_entry.id   9d79e8a199f31676407a53649d7a3496
#
_cell.length_a   1.000
_cell.length_b   1.000
_cell.length_c   1.000
_cell.angle_alpha   90.00
_cell.angle_beta   90.00
_cell.angle_gamma   90.00
#
_symmetry.space_group_name_H-M   'P 1'
#
loop_
_entity.id
_entity.type
_entity.pdbx_description
1 polymer ?
#
loop_
_entity_poly.entity_id
_entity_poly.type
_entity_poly.pdbx_seq_one_letter_code
_entity_poly.pdbx_strand_id
1 'polypeptide(L)'
;MDYPIEKEPRNGMDRKDFLRTAGSTALFAFLGISLASCDVTSSSDDETPENGDNGAVTIDGNTVRLNLADDSLSPLRQAGGWMVLGQASVIVVNIDGELIRAFTNVCPHASCRDAWQYQNQRLICTCHNSIFENDGSFVSGPAGRNLPEFSVERDGNNVTITR
;
A
#
# COMPACT_ATOMS: atom_id res chain seq x y z
N MET A 1 -29.63 33.67 30.33
CA MET A 1 -28.73 32.75 31.06
C MET A 1 -27.50 32.60 30.21
N ASP A 2 -26.50 33.46 30.51
CA ASP A 2 -25.23 33.48 29.76
C ASP A 2 -24.27 32.45 30.39
N TYR A 3 -23.82 31.53 29.57
CA TYR A 3 -22.71 30.62 29.93
C TYR A 3 -21.39 31.24 29.49
N PRO A 4 -20.42 31.41 30.37
CA PRO A 4 -19.07 31.86 29.99
C PRO A 4 -18.30 30.73 29.31
N ILE A 5 -17.75 31.02 28.14
CA ILE A 5 -16.83 30.16 27.42
C ILE A 5 -15.45 30.30 28.07
N GLU A 6 -15.03 29.28 28.81
CA GLU A 6 -13.65 29.18 29.28
C GLU A 6 -12.74 28.81 28.11
N LYS A 7 -11.77 29.70 27.83
CA LYS A 7 -10.68 29.46 26.90
C LYS A 7 -9.60 28.62 27.58
N GLU A 8 -9.45 27.37 27.15
CA GLU A 8 -8.29 26.57 27.53
C GLU A 8 -6.99 27.16 26.94
N PRO A 9 -5.89 27.18 27.70
CA PRO A 9 -4.59 27.66 27.22
C PRO A 9 -3.95 26.58 26.31
N ARG A 10 -3.74 26.95 25.06
CA ARG A 10 -2.93 26.15 24.11
C ARG A 10 -1.48 26.21 24.54
N ASN A 11 -1.01 25.13 25.13
CA ASN A 11 0.40 24.93 25.47
C ASN A 11 1.14 24.52 24.17
N GLY A 12 1.45 25.48 23.33
CA GLY A 12 2.28 25.31 22.14
C GLY A 12 3.74 25.50 22.54
N MET A 13 4.50 24.41 22.55
CA MET A 13 5.95 24.46 22.71
C MET A 13 6.57 25.20 21.53
N ASP A 14 7.23 26.33 21.82
CA ASP A 14 7.80 27.20 20.79
C ASP A 14 9.05 26.56 20.17
N ARG A 15 9.16 26.64 18.83
CA ARG A 15 10.27 26.03 18.05
C ARG A 15 11.66 26.50 18.47
N LYS A 16 11.74 27.55 19.26
CA LYS A 16 13.02 28.12 19.78
C LYS A 16 13.55 27.36 21.00
N ASP A 17 12.68 26.66 21.74
CA ASP A 17 13.10 25.93 22.94
C ASP A 17 13.69 24.55 22.62
N PHE A 18 13.36 23.98 21.45
CA PHE A 18 13.93 22.71 20.99
C PHE A 18 15.43 22.81 20.64
N LEU A 19 15.90 23.97 20.21
CA LEU A 19 17.28 24.15 19.76
C LEU A 19 18.28 24.46 20.89
N ARG A 20 17.82 24.66 22.13
CA ARG A 20 18.70 24.93 23.29
C ARG A 20 19.16 23.72 24.08
N THR A 21 18.56 22.54 23.83
CA THR A 21 18.86 21.32 24.62
C THR A 21 19.82 20.35 23.91
N ALA A 22 20.26 20.66 22.68
CA ALA A 22 21.17 19.80 21.92
C ALA A 22 22.63 20.32 21.92
N GLY A 23 23.11 20.82 23.07
CA GLY A 23 24.46 21.25 23.25
C GLY A 23 25.15 20.58 24.45
N SER A 24 25.60 19.34 24.27
CA SER A 24 26.52 18.73 25.21
C SER A 24 27.62 17.98 24.44
N THR A 25 28.76 18.63 24.40
CA THR A 25 30.06 18.15 23.96
C THR A 25 30.49 16.92 24.76
N ALA A 26 30.69 15.79 24.07
CA ALA A 26 31.54 14.72 24.58
C ALA A 26 32.64 14.44 23.56
N LEU A 27 33.80 14.94 23.91
CA LEU A 27 35.11 14.71 23.29
C LEU A 27 35.54 13.27 23.65
N PHE A 28 35.62 12.36 22.69
CA PHE A 28 36.37 11.11 22.85
C PHE A 28 37.46 11.02 21.78
N ALA A 29 38.69 11.31 22.25
CA ALA A 29 39.90 10.90 21.59
C ALA A 29 40.19 9.43 21.96
N PHE A 30 40.30 8.55 20.96
CA PHE A 30 41.00 7.27 21.10
C PHE A 30 41.65 6.87 19.79
N LEU A 31 42.94 7.02 19.76
CA LEU A 31 44.02 6.04 19.53
C LEU A 31 43.73 4.94 18.50
N GLY A 32 44.55 5.00 17.47
CA GLY A 32 44.65 4.05 16.41
C GLY A 32 44.98 2.62 16.83
N ILE A 33 44.43 1.67 16.13
CA ILE A 33 44.99 0.35 15.95
C ILE A 33 44.79 -0.03 14.50
N SER A 34 45.90 -0.12 13.78
CA SER A 34 46.03 -0.79 12.50
C SER A 34 45.96 -2.29 12.75
N LEU A 35 45.08 -3.01 12.08
CA LEU A 35 45.25 -4.43 11.83
C LEU A 35 44.80 -4.81 10.43
N ALA A 36 45.80 -5.15 9.70
CA ALA A 36 45.99 -6.15 8.65
C ALA A 36 44.75 -6.90 8.13
N SER A 37 44.58 -6.78 6.83
CA SER A 37 44.38 -7.83 5.84
C SER A 37 43.98 -9.21 6.36
N CYS A 38 42.80 -9.68 5.93
CA CYS A 38 42.59 -11.05 5.58
C CYS A 38 41.64 -11.13 4.39
N ASP A 39 42.25 -11.61 3.34
CA ASP A 39 41.69 -12.23 2.16
C ASP A 39 40.73 -13.37 2.54
N VAL A 40 39.50 -13.38 2.08
CA VAL A 40 38.62 -14.52 2.13
C VAL A 40 37.74 -14.57 0.91
N THR A 41 38.17 -15.42 0.01
CA THR A 41 37.39 -16.37 -0.78
C THR A 41 35.89 -16.14 -0.95
N SER A 42 35.55 -16.04 -2.21
CA SER A 42 34.24 -16.23 -2.81
C SER A 42 33.39 -17.31 -2.11
N SER A 43 32.30 -16.89 -1.58
CA SER A 43 31.08 -17.68 -1.47
C SER A 43 30.00 -16.89 -2.18
N SER A 44 29.57 -17.39 -3.30
CA SER A 44 28.41 -16.96 -4.03
C SER A 44 27.17 -17.34 -3.19
N ASP A 45 26.81 -16.49 -2.26
CA ASP A 45 25.50 -16.46 -1.68
C ASP A 45 24.68 -15.55 -2.58
N ASP A 46 23.72 -16.14 -3.22
CA ASP A 46 22.64 -15.50 -3.96
C ASP A 46 21.84 -14.63 -2.97
N GLU A 47 22.41 -13.48 -2.65
CA GLU A 47 21.68 -12.43 -1.95
C GLU A 47 20.73 -11.81 -2.97
N THR A 48 19.51 -12.35 -3.00
CA THR A 48 18.34 -11.58 -3.42
C THR A 48 18.44 -10.21 -2.77
N PRO A 49 18.51 -9.09 -3.52
CA PRO A 49 18.52 -7.79 -2.90
C PRO A 49 17.21 -7.63 -2.12
N GLU A 50 17.28 -7.73 -0.81
CA GLU A 50 16.25 -7.18 0.06
C GLU A 50 16.29 -5.66 -0.15
N ASN A 51 15.65 -5.22 -1.22
CA ASN A 51 15.24 -3.85 -1.35
C ASN A 51 14.23 -3.62 -0.24
N GLY A 52 14.70 -3.08 0.87
CA GLY A 52 13.90 -2.66 2.00
C GLY A 52 13.01 -1.48 1.59
N ASP A 53 12.07 -1.75 0.72
CA ASP A 53 10.95 -0.87 0.46
C ASP A 53 9.90 -1.13 1.54
N ASN A 54 10.00 -0.37 2.64
CA ASN A 54 9.05 -0.40 3.75
C ASN A 54 7.70 0.27 3.39
N GLY A 55 7.40 0.40 2.12
CA GLY A 55 6.12 0.93 1.65
C GLY A 55 5.01 -0.13 1.67
N ALA A 56 3.81 0.25 2.12
CA ALA A 56 2.63 -0.60 2.02
C ALA A 56 2.35 -1.04 0.58
N VAL A 57 2.63 -0.17 -0.38
CA VAL A 57 2.44 -0.36 -1.82
C VAL A 57 3.68 0.11 -2.57
N THR A 58 4.29 -0.79 -3.33
CA THR A 58 5.41 -0.49 -4.23
C THR A 58 5.00 -0.72 -5.66
N ILE A 59 5.35 0.19 -6.56
CA ILE A 59 5.05 0.10 -7.99
C ILE A 59 6.37 0.12 -8.76
N ASP A 60 6.64 -0.98 -9.47
CA ASP A 60 7.81 -1.13 -10.31
C ASP A 60 7.38 -1.58 -11.72
N GLY A 61 7.34 -0.65 -12.64
CA GLY A 61 6.85 -0.89 -14.00
C GLY A 61 5.43 -1.48 -14.01
N ASN A 62 5.31 -2.73 -14.44
CA ASN A 62 4.03 -3.46 -14.48
C ASN A 62 3.74 -4.24 -13.19
N THR A 63 4.66 -4.24 -12.24
CA THR A 63 4.53 -5.00 -11.00
C THR A 63 4.10 -4.07 -9.87
N VAL A 64 3.08 -4.47 -9.13
CA VAL A 64 2.63 -3.80 -7.90
C VAL A 64 2.79 -4.79 -6.76
N ARG A 65 3.56 -4.42 -5.74
CA ARG A 65 3.74 -5.21 -4.53
C ARG A 65 2.99 -4.58 -3.37
N LEU A 66 2.29 -5.39 -2.61
CA LEU A 66 1.55 -4.98 -1.43
C LEU A 66 2.08 -5.73 -0.22
N ASN A 67 2.33 -5.00 0.88
CA ASN A 67 2.60 -5.59 2.17
C ASN A 67 1.35 -5.52 3.05
N LEU A 68 0.58 -6.60 3.13
CA LEU A 68 -0.65 -6.65 3.91
C LEU A 68 -0.43 -6.53 5.42
N ALA A 69 0.81 -6.60 5.92
CA ALA A 69 1.10 -6.32 7.32
C ALA A 69 0.95 -4.83 7.65
N ASP A 70 1.04 -3.94 6.66
CA ASP A 70 0.83 -2.52 6.85
C ASP A 70 -0.64 -2.19 7.14
N ASP A 71 -0.88 -1.30 8.11
CA ASP A 71 -2.24 -0.98 8.57
C ASP A 71 -3.06 -0.21 7.53
N SER A 72 -2.44 0.48 6.59
CA SER A 72 -3.13 1.14 5.48
C SER A 72 -3.83 0.16 4.55
N LEU A 73 -3.37 -1.10 4.51
CA LEU A 73 -3.95 -2.19 3.72
C LEU A 73 -4.82 -3.14 4.56
N SER A 74 -5.15 -2.76 5.80
CA SER A 74 -5.97 -3.59 6.70
C SER A 74 -7.30 -4.07 6.10
N PRO A 75 -8.02 -3.32 5.24
CA PRO A 75 -9.22 -3.84 4.60
C PRO A 75 -8.96 -5.11 3.79
N LEU A 76 -7.79 -5.26 3.17
CA LEU A 76 -7.44 -6.41 2.34
C LEU A 76 -7.11 -7.69 3.14
N ARG A 77 -7.05 -7.62 4.47
CA ARG A 77 -6.78 -8.80 5.33
C ARG A 77 -8.01 -9.69 5.55
N GLN A 78 -9.19 -9.20 5.23
CA GLN A 78 -10.45 -9.89 5.53
C GLN A 78 -11.21 -10.26 4.27
N ALA A 79 -11.97 -11.35 4.33
CA ALA A 79 -12.89 -11.73 3.27
C ALA A 79 -13.87 -10.59 2.93
N GLY A 80 -14.04 -10.29 1.66
CA GLY A 80 -14.85 -9.19 1.17
C GLY A 80 -14.20 -7.82 1.29
N GLY A 81 -12.99 -7.73 1.84
CA GLY A 81 -12.23 -6.48 1.88
C GLY A 81 -11.75 -6.08 0.48
N TRP A 82 -11.74 -4.79 0.21
CA TRP A 82 -11.34 -4.29 -1.11
C TRP A 82 -10.79 -2.87 -1.04
N MET A 83 -10.02 -2.49 -2.04
CA MET A 83 -9.45 -1.15 -2.17
C MET A 83 -9.24 -0.79 -3.63
N VAL A 84 -9.34 0.51 -3.94
CA VAL A 84 -8.86 1.07 -5.21
C VAL A 84 -7.50 1.70 -4.97
N LEU A 85 -6.48 1.18 -5.63
CA LEU A 85 -5.13 1.71 -5.62
C LEU A 85 -4.95 2.61 -6.87
N GLY A 86 -5.43 3.85 -6.78
CA GLY A 86 -5.49 4.78 -7.92
C GLY A 86 -4.14 4.99 -8.59
N GLN A 87 -3.06 5.14 -7.82
CA GLN A 87 -1.69 5.31 -8.35
C GLN A 87 -1.21 4.09 -9.15
N ALA A 88 -1.63 2.89 -8.75
CA ALA A 88 -1.34 1.65 -9.46
C ALA A 88 -2.35 1.34 -10.55
N SER A 89 -3.44 2.09 -10.67
CA SER A 89 -4.58 1.82 -11.56
C SER A 89 -5.19 0.42 -11.36
N VAL A 90 -5.27 -0.04 -10.10
CA VAL A 90 -5.71 -1.38 -9.73
C VAL A 90 -6.84 -1.32 -8.70
N ILE A 91 -7.82 -2.20 -8.85
CA ILE A 91 -8.76 -2.58 -7.79
C ILE A 91 -8.28 -3.91 -7.22
N VAL A 92 -8.18 -4.01 -5.91
CA VAL A 92 -7.81 -5.25 -5.22
C VAL A 92 -8.97 -5.69 -4.36
N VAL A 93 -9.32 -6.98 -4.43
CA VAL A 93 -10.40 -7.59 -3.64
C VAL A 93 -9.89 -8.87 -2.99
N ASN A 94 -10.07 -8.99 -1.69
CA ASN A 94 -9.91 -10.26 -0.98
C ASN A 94 -11.26 -10.99 -0.98
N ILE A 95 -11.33 -12.09 -1.70
CA ILE A 95 -12.60 -12.80 -1.94
C ILE A 95 -13.10 -13.56 -0.71
N ASP A 96 -12.23 -14.33 -0.07
CA ASP A 96 -12.59 -15.31 0.97
C ASP A 96 -11.65 -15.31 2.20
N GLY A 97 -10.66 -14.43 2.22
CA GLY A 97 -9.61 -14.36 3.25
C GLY A 97 -8.25 -14.83 2.71
N GLU A 98 -8.22 -15.71 1.75
CA GLU A 98 -7.01 -16.26 1.12
C GLU A 98 -6.83 -15.78 -0.32
N LEU A 99 -7.89 -15.90 -1.13
CA LEU A 99 -7.88 -15.54 -2.55
C LEU A 99 -7.99 -14.03 -2.72
N ILE A 100 -6.92 -13.44 -3.23
CA ILE A 100 -6.91 -12.04 -3.66
C ILE A 100 -7.00 -11.98 -5.18
N ARG A 101 -7.86 -11.10 -5.69
CA ARG A 101 -7.99 -10.78 -7.10
C ARG A 101 -7.67 -9.32 -7.34
N ALA A 102 -7.13 -9.02 -8.50
CA ALA A 102 -6.80 -7.66 -8.91
C ALA A 102 -7.33 -7.37 -10.31
N PHE A 103 -7.92 -6.19 -10.47
CA PHE A 103 -8.53 -5.76 -11.73
C PHE A 103 -8.06 -4.36 -12.09
N THR A 104 -8.18 -4.00 -13.36
CA THR A 104 -8.02 -2.60 -13.74
C THR A 104 -9.06 -1.72 -13.03
N ASN A 105 -8.66 -0.53 -12.59
CA ASN A 105 -9.64 0.46 -12.11
C ASN A 105 -10.28 1.27 -13.24
N VAL A 106 -9.95 0.96 -14.50
CA VAL A 106 -10.51 1.62 -15.70
C VAL A 106 -11.75 0.88 -16.15
N CYS A 107 -12.91 1.50 -16.00
CA CYS A 107 -14.17 0.91 -16.46
C CYS A 107 -14.17 0.73 -17.98
N PRO A 108 -14.46 -0.49 -18.49
CA PRO A 108 -14.45 -0.75 -19.94
C PRO A 108 -15.50 0.00 -20.74
N HIS A 109 -16.51 0.60 -20.09
CA HIS A 109 -17.53 1.40 -20.76
C HIS A 109 -16.97 2.73 -21.31
N ALA A 110 -16.47 3.59 -20.42
CA ALA A 110 -16.10 4.98 -20.76
C ALA A 110 -14.85 5.44 -19.99
N SER A 111 -13.93 4.54 -19.69
CA SER A 111 -12.65 4.83 -19.03
C SER A 111 -12.78 5.57 -17.69
N CYS A 112 -13.94 5.48 -17.03
CA CYS A 112 -14.14 6.00 -15.68
C CYS A 112 -13.19 5.29 -14.71
N ARG A 113 -12.56 6.06 -13.81
CA ARG A 113 -11.58 5.57 -12.84
C ARG A 113 -12.05 5.89 -11.43
N ASP A 114 -11.64 5.08 -10.46
CA ASP A 114 -11.79 5.34 -9.03
C ASP A 114 -13.23 5.47 -8.51
N ALA A 115 -14.23 5.35 -9.37
CA ALA A 115 -15.65 5.36 -9.03
C ALA A 115 -16.20 3.93 -8.94
N TRP A 116 -15.75 3.20 -7.93
CA TRP A 116 -16.08 1.81 -7.73
C TRP A 116 -16.72 1.54 -6.38
N GLN A 117 -17.53 0.50 -6.32
CA GLN A 117 -18.06 -0.11 -5.10
C GLN A 117 -17.93 -1.62 -5.20
N TYR A 118 -17.75 -2.27 -4.06
CA TYR A 118 -17.79 -3.72 -3.95
C TYR A 118 -18.89 -4.12 -2.96
N GLN A 119 -19.93 -4.72 -3.45
CA GLN A 119 -21.10 -5.13 -2.66
C GLN A 119 -21.64 -6.47 -3.17
N ASN A 120 -22.07 -7.35 -2.25
CA ASN A 120 -22.65 -8.64 -2.60
C ASN A 120 -21.78 -9.45 -3.58
N GLN A 121 -20.45 -9.42 -3.36
CA GLN A 121 -19.46 -10.06 -4.21
C GLN A 121 -19.42 -9.54 -5.67
N ARG A 122 -19.83 -8.30 -5.88
CA ARG A 122 -19.84 -7.63 -7.20
C ARG A 122 -19.07 -6.33 -7.18
N LEU A 123 -18.36 -6.08 -8.26
CA LEU A 123 -17.74 -4.82 -8.57
C LEU A 123 -18.72 -3.95 -9.36
N ILE A 124 -18.98 -2.75 -8.88
CA ILE A 124 -19.94 -1.81 -9.48
C ILE A 124 -19.20 -0.54 -9.84
N CYS A 125 -19.12 -0.22 -11.14
CA CYS A 125 -18.66 1.08 -11.60
C CYS A 125 -19.80 2.09 -11.45
N THR A 126 -19.70 3.00 -10.49
CA THR A 126 -20.79 3.93 -10.15
C THR A 126 -21.01 5.06 -11.15
N CYS A 127 -20.11 5.26 -12.10
CA CYS A 127 -20.28 6.27 -13.14
C CYS A 127 -21.52 6.02 -14.00
N HIS A 128 -21.74 4.78 -14.44
CA HIS A 128 -22.87 4.41 -15.29
C HIS A 128 -23.46 3.04 -14.93
N ASN A 129 -23.21 2.56 -13.72
CA ASN A 129 -23.76 1.33 -13.16
C ASN A 129 -23.44 0.06 -14.00
N SER A 130 -22.23 -0.06 -14.50
CA SER A 130 -21.74 -1.35 -15.00
C SER A 130 -21.41 -2.27 -13.84
N ILE A 131 -21.90 -3.50 -13.88
CA ILE A 131 -21.79 -4.49 -12.80
C ILE A 131 -20.99 -5.68 -13.31
N PHE A 132 -20.08 -6.16 -12.48
CA PHE A 132 -19.20 -7.31 -12.73
C PHE A 132 -19.24 -8.24 -11.51
N GLU A 133 -19.16 -9.56 -11.73
CA GLU A 133 -18.94 -10.52 -10.66
C GLU A 133 -17.55 -10.34 -10.04
N ASN A 134 -17.28 -11.02 -8.94
CA ASN A 134 -15.99 -10.97 -8.25
C ASN A 134 -14.83 -11.65 -9.02
N ASP A 135 -15.12 -12.27 -10.15
CA ASP A 135 -14.14 -12.79 -11.12
C ASP A 135 -13.95 -11.87 -12.34
N GLY A 136 -14.57 -10.68 -12.31
CA GLY A 136 -14.52 -9.73 -13.41
C GLY A 136 -15.52 -9.98 -14.53
N SER A 137 -16.31 -11.06 -14.48
CA SER A 137 -17.31 -11.38 -15.49
C SER A 137 -18.40 -10.31 -15.56
N PHE A 138 -18.74 -9.86 -16.77
CA PHE A 138 -19.76 -8.85 -16.98
C PHE A 138 -21.15 -9.38 -16.64
N VAL A 139 -21.91 -8.61 -15.84
CA VAL A 139 -23.28 -8.93 -15.45
C VAL A 139 -24.28 -8.05 -16.17
N SER A 140 -24.12 -6.73 -16.06
CA SER A 140 -25.10 -5.77 -16.63
C SER A 140 -24.50 -4.36 -16.72
N GLY A 141 -25.24 -3.50 -17.42
CA GLY A 141 -24.86 -2.10 -17.63
C GLY A 141 -24.22 -1.86 -18.99
N PRO A 142 -23.66 -0.67 -19.22
CA PRO A 142 -23.21 -0.28 -20.55
C PRO A 142 -21.81 -0.79 -20.94
N ALA A 143 -21.06 -1.45 -20.04
CA ALA A 143 -19.70 -1.92 -20.35
C ALA A 143 -19.65 -2.99 -21.44
N GLY A 144 -20.62 -3.94 -21.45
CA GLY A 144 -20.80 -4.95 -22.49
C GLY A 144 -19.65 -5.97 -22.63
N ARG A 145 -18.66 -5.96 -21.74
CA ARG A 145 -17.50 -6.86 -21.72
C ARG A 145 -16.94 -6.98 -20.31
N ASN A 146 -16.15 -8.03 -20.06
CA ASN A 146 -15.55 -8.30 -18.77
C ASN A 146 -14.59 -7.20 -18.34
N LEU A 147 -14.42 -7.07 -17.01
CA LEU A 147 -13.39 -6.23 -16.41
C LEU A 147 -12.06 -6.96 -16.49
N PRO A 148 -11.01 -6.37 -17.11
CA PRO A 148 -9.72 -7.02 -17.20
C PRO A 148 -9.11 -7.32 -15.83
N GLU A 149 -8.70 -8.56 -15.63
CA GLU A 149 -8.05 -9.06 -14.42
C GLU A 149 -6.53 -9.11 -14.63
N PHE A 150 -5.79 -8.87 -13.58
CA PHE A 150 -4.33 -8.98 -13.50
C PHE A 150 -3.91 -10.27 -12.80
N SER A 151 -2.72 -10.77 -13.10
CA SER A 151 -2.16 -11.91 -12.38
C SER A 151 -1.82 -11.51 -10.94
N VAL A 152 -2.14 -12.38 -9.98
CA VAL A 152 -1.87 -12.17 -8.57
C VAL A 152 -1.16 -13.38 -8.00
N GLU A 153 -0.05 -13.13 -7.30
CA GLU A 153 0.65 -14.13 -6.49
C GLU A 153 0.65 -13.64 -5.04
N ARG A 154 0.36 -14.53 -4.09
CA ARG A 154 0.36 -14.22 -2.67
C ARG A 154 1.27 -15.17 -1.92
N ASP A 155 2.15 -14.61 -1.09
CA ASP A 155 2.98 -15.31 -0.13
C ASP A 155 2.82 -14.65 1.25
N GLY A 156 1.98 -15.25 2.08
CA GLY A 156 1.62 -14.70 3.38
C GLY A 156 1.03 -13.30 3.29
N ASN A 157 1.76 -12.32 3.81
CA ASN A 157 1.38 -10.91 3.76
C ASN A 157 1.85 -10.18 2.48
N ASN A 158 2.68 -10.83 1.67
CA ASN A 158 3.16 -10.22 0.44
C ASN A 158 2.26 -10.62 -0.73
N VAL A 159 1.75 -9.62 -1.45
CA VAL A 159 0.95 -9.80 -2.66
C VAL A 159 1.66 -9.12 -3.82
N THR A 160 1.89 -9.87 -4.89
CA THR A 160 2.47 -9.36 -6.14
C THR A 160 1.41 -9.40 -7.24
N ILE A 161 1.16 -8.25 -7.85
CA ILE A 161 0.22 -8.07 -8.96
C ILE A 161 1.01 -7.72 -10.21
N THR A 162 0.78 -8.45 -11.31
CA THR A 162 1.39 -8.16 -12.62
C THR A 162 0.31 -7.71 -13.59
N ARG A 163 0.45 -6.47 -14.10
CA ARG A 163 -0.51 -5.78 -14.98
C ARG A 163 -0.21 -6.03 -16.44
#